data_360d075d2a59e2abd73e82ed4cd58f46
#
_entry.id   360d075d2a59e2abd73e82ed4cd58f46
#
_cell.length_a   1.000
_cell.length_b   1.000
_cell.length_c   1.000
_cell.angle_alpha   90.00
_cell.angle_beta   90.00
_cell.angle_gamma   90.00
#
_symmetry.space_group_name_H-M   'P 1'
#
loop_
_entity.id
_entity.type
_entity.pdbx_description
1 polymer ?
#
loop_
_entity_poly.entity_id
_entity_poly.type
_entity_poly.pdbx_seq_one_letter_code
_entity_poly.pdbx_strand_id
1 'polypeptide(L)'
;SFGEKGYIDKVSHTIPEFYKELATNPIHPQTSQPVPGDFKRQYQFLSSHYKSILSIHIPNSVSGTMQSAQTAVKRVSGSSVTILDSLNISVGQGLIVTHAARMVKAGKSHDEIVEGINYARENTKVFCCIKDLSYGVKGGRVPGSVKVIADILRISPILTTSSNGKLEKAGAVLGKKNLGKKMVKYMKNKHDVSK
;
A
#
# COMPACT_ATOMS: atom_id res chain seq x y z
N SER A 1 -1.65 -17.18 -0.59
CA SER A 1 -1.95 -18.60 -0.78
C SER A 1 -3.16 -18.81 -1.68
N PHE A 2 -3.23 -19.95 -2.36
CA PHE A 2 -4.44 -20.51 -2.97
C PHE A 2 -4.81 -21.77 -2.17
N GLY A 3 -5.81 -21.66 -1.30
CA GLY A 3 -6.13 -22.70 -0.33
C GLY A 3 -4.94 -22.97 0.60
N GLU A 4 -4.56 -24.24 0.75
CA GLU A 4 -3.45 -24.67 1.60
C GLU A 4 -2.05 -24.38 1.02
N LYS A 5 -1.97 -24.14 -0.31
CA LYS A 5 -0.70 -23.88 -0.98
C LYS A 5 -0.25 -22.43 -0.77
N GLY A 6 0.80 -22.28 0.02
CA GLY A 6 1.42 -20.98 0.30
C GLY A 6 2.48 -20.60 -0.73
N TYR A 7 2.60 -19.30 -1.00
CA TYR A 7 3.61 -18.73 -1.90
C TYR A 7 4.25 -17.49 -1.26
N ILE A 8 5.53 -17.29 -1.51
CA ILE A 8 6.19 -16.01 -1.22
C ILE A 8 6.06 -15.14 -2.48
N ASP A 9 5.42 -13.97 -2.31
CA ASP A 9 5.15 -13.04 -3.41
C ASP A 9 6.43 -12.70 -4.19
N LYS A 10 6.34 -12.82 -5.52
CA LYS A 10 7.43 -12.57 -6.49
C LYS A 10 8.70 -13.44 -6.32
N VAL A 11 8.72 -14.38 -5.36
CA VAL A 11 9.83 -15.29 -5.13
C VAL A 11 9.50 -16.69 -5.60
N SER A 12 8.48 -17.31 -5.02
CA SER A 12 8.06 -18.66 -5.37
C SER A 12 6.94 -18.72 -6.42
N HIS A 13 6.46 -17.57 -6.89
CA HIS A 13 5.42 -17.42 -7.88
C HIS A 13 5.61 -16.11 -8.63
N THR A 14 5.91 -16.18 -9.92
CA THR A 14 6.06 -14.99 -10.75
C THR A 14 4.70 -14.30 -11.01
N ILE A 15 4.73 -13.04 -11.40
CA ILE A 15 3.49 -12.30 -11.72
C ILE A 15 2.68 -12.97 -12.85
N PRO A 16 3.26 -13.42 -13.97
CA PRO A 16 2.52 -14.15 -15.01
C PRO A 16 1.89 -15.45 -14.51
N GLU A 17 2.62 -16.25 -13.73
CA GLU A 17 2.11 -17.49 -13.13
C GLU A 17 0.95 -17.23 -12.19
N PHE A 18 1.06 -16.19 -11.35
CA PHE A 18 -0.01 -15.76 -10.46
C PHE A 18 -1.28 -15.41 -11.23
N TYR A 19 -1.19 -14.60 -12.29
CA TYR A 19 -2.36 -14.24 -13.08
C TYR A 19 -2.94 -15.42 -13.87
N LYS A 20 -2.11 -16.35 -14.32
CA LYS A 20 -2.59 -17.62 -14.94
C LYS A 20 -3.36 -18.46 -13.92
N GLU A 21 -2.82 -18.65 -12.73
CA GLU A 21 -3.48 -19.40 -11.66
C GLU A 21 -4.77 -18.68 -11.20
N LEU A 22 -4.75 -17.36 -11.04
CA LEU A 22 -5.91 -16.55 -10.68
C LEU A 22 -7.08 -16.70 -11.68
N ALA A 23 -6.78 -16.91 -12.96
CA ALA A 23 -7.80 -17.09 -14.01
C ALA A 23 -8.40 -18.49 -14.03
N THR A 24 -7.69 -19.51 -13.56
CA THR A 24 -8.07 -20.93 -13.70
C THR A 24 -8.42 -21.61 -12.38
N ASN A 25 -7.88 -21.11 -11.25
CA ASN A 25 -8.12 -21.69 -9.95
C ASN A 25 -9.47 -21.22 -9.36
N PRO A 26 -10.38 -22.12 -9.00
CA PRO A 26 -11.67 -21.77 -8.40
C PRO A 26 -11.51 -21.18 -6.98
N ILE A 27 -10.37 -21.44 -6.32
CA ILE A 27 -10.10 -20.96 -4.97
C ILE A 27 -9.59 -19.52 -5.07
N HIS A 28 -10.26 -18.61 -4.36
CA HIS A 28 -9.82 -17.21 -4.29
C HIS A 28 -8.52 -17.09 -3.50
N PRO A 29 -7.49 -16.40 -4.04
CA PRO A 29 -6.22 -16.20 -3.33
C PRO A 29 -6.41 -15.32 -2.07
N GLN A 30 -5.73 -15.71 -1.01
CA GLN A 30 -5.63 -14.93 0.21
C GLN A 30 -4.21 -14.40 0.40
N THR A 31 -4.11 -13.25 1.03
CA THR A 31 -2.82 -12.63 1.39
C THR A 31 -2.70 -12.49 2.90
N SER A 32 -1.49 -12.63 3.42
CA SER A 32 -1.14 -12.33 4.80
C SER A 32 -0.06 -11.26 4.86
N GLN A 33 -0.01 -10.52 5.96
CA GLN A 33 1.14 -9.66 6.24
C GLN A 33 2.38 -10.52 6.57
N PRO A 34 3.60 -9.98 6.40
CA PRO A 34 4.83 -10.61 6.88
C PRO A 34 4.75 -10.83 8.39
N VAL A 35 5.33 -11.92 8.88
CA VAL A 35 5.33 -12.21 10.32
C VAL A 35 6.40 -11.36 11.04
N PRO A 36 6.24 -11.07 12.34
CA PRO A 36 7.21 -10.28 13.11
C PRO A 36 8.65 -10.81 13.05
N GLY A 37 8.81 -12.14 12.89
CA GLY A 37 10.11 -12.78 12.74
C GLY A 37 10.89 -12.33 11.50
N ASP A 38 10.20 -12.07 10.39
CA ASP A 38 10.83 -11.59 9.16
C ASP A 38 11.36 -10.16 9.34
N PHE A 39 10.57 -9.28 9.94
CA PHE A 39 11.00 -7.94 10.30
C PHE A 39 12.17 -7.95 11.29
N LYS A 40 12.11 -8.81 12.31
CA LYS A 40 13.20 -8.94 13.28
C LYS A 40 14.51 -9.28 12.60
N ARG A 41 14.53 -10.27 11.69
CA ARG A 41 15.76 -10.65 10.95
C ARG A 41 16.31 -9.47 10.14
N GLN A 42 15.44 -8.74 9.44
CA GLN A 42 15.85 -7.56 8.65
C GLN A 42 16.40 -6.43 9.54
N TYR A 43 15.71 -6.11 10.63
CA TYR A 43 16.17 -5.05 11.53
C TYR A 43 17.47 -5.42 12.23
N GLN A 44 17.67 -6.67 12.65
CA GLN A 44 18.92 -7.14 13.22
C GLN A 44 20.07 -7.00 12.23
N PHE A 45 19.86 -7.42 10.98
CA PHE A 45 20.84 -7.27 9.92
C PHE A 45 21.17 -5.79 9.64
N LEU A 46 20.16 -4.94 9.50
CA LEU A 46 20.37 -3.52 9.25
C LEU A 46 21.02 -2.81 10.46
N SER A 47 20.67 -3.20 11.68
CA SER A 47 21.25 -2.63 12.91
C SER A 47 22.74 -2.89 13.07
N SER A 48 23.30 -3.92 12.44
CA SER A 48 24.75 -4.15 12.42
C SER A 48 25.50 -3.24 11.43
N HIS A 49 24.77 -2.55 10.54
CA HIS A 49 25.38 -1.71 9.50
C HIS A 49 25.00 -0.23 9.61
N TYR A 50 23.86 0.10 10.22
CA TYR A 50 23.32 1.46 10.25
C TYR A 50 22.93 1.88 11.66
N LYS A 51 23.20 3.15 12.01
CA LYS A 51 22.87 3.72 13.33
C LYS A 51 21.37 3.95 13.50
N SER A 52 20.64 4.24 12.42
CA SER A 52 19.20 4.44 12.44
C SER A 52 18.53 3.84 11.21
N ILE A 53 17.31 3.38 11.39
CA ILE A 53 16.50 2.71 10.37
C ILE A 53 15.14 3.40 10.33
N LEU A 54 14.70 3.81 9.15
CA LEU A 54 13.34 4.27 8.89
C LEU A 54 12.55 3.18 8.17
N SER A 55 11.48 2.70 8.80
CA SER A 55 10.64 1.63 8.29
C SER A 55 9.25 2.17 7.96
N ILE A 56 8.99 2.41 6.67
CA ILE A 56 7.78 3.09 6.18
C ILE A 56 6.82 2.04 5.62
N HIS A 57 5.61 1.99 6.17
CA HIS A 57 4.61 0.96 5.85
C HIS A 57 3.32 1.53 5.29
N ILE A 58 2.54 0.65 4.64
CA ILE A 58 1.15 0.93 4.29
C ILE A 58 0.32 1.09 5.56
N PRO A 59 -0.85 1.76 5.47
CA PRO A 59 -1.66 2.07 6.64
C PRO A 59 -2.08 0.83 7.42
N ASN A 60 -2.05 0.96 8.74
CA ASN A 60 -2.50 -0.09 9.65
C ASN A 60 -3.99 -0.44 9.46
N SER A 61 -4.78 0.50 8.96
CA SER A 61 -6.18 0.29 8.58
C SER A 61 -6.37 -0.66 7.37
N VAL A 62 -5.33 -0.88 6.57
CA VAL A 62 -5.35 -1.71 5.35
C VAL A 62 -4.66 -3.04 5.58
N SER A 63 -3.60 -3.08 6.40
CA SER A 63 -2.80 -4.29 6.65
C SER A 63 -2.17 -4.29 8.03
N GLY A 64 -2.08 -5.45 8.65
CA GLY A 64 -1.33 -5.66 9.90
C GLY A 64 0.21 -5.61 9.73
N THR A 65 0.74 -5.25 8.56
CA THR A 65 2.19 -5.18 8.28
C THR A 65 2.91 -4.27 9.27
N MET A 66 2.38 -3.07 9.54
CA MET A 66 2.97 -2.14 10.50
C MET A 66 2.96 -2.71 11.92
N GLN A 67 1.90 -3.39 12.33
CA GLN A 67 1.81 -4.06 13.64
C GLN A 67 2.87 -5.17 13.79
N SER A 68 3.12 -5.93 12.72
CA SER A 68 4.21 -6.93 12.70
C SER A 68 5.58 -6.28 12.87
N ALA A 69 5.82 -5.16 12.18
CA ALA A 69 7.05 -4.38 12.31
C ALA A 69 7.23 -3.83 13.73
N GLN A 70 6.20 -3.23 14.33
CA GLN A 70 6.19 -2.72 15.71
C GLN A 70 6.48 -3.82 16.75
N THR A 71 5.92 -5.01 16.52
CA THR A 71 6.18 -6.17 17.38
C THR A 71 7.64 -6.63 17.28
N ALA A 72 8.21 -6.57 16.11
CA ALA A 72 9.61 -6.95 15.87
C ALA A 72 10.61 -6.00 16.55
N VAL A 73 10.37 -4.68 16.46
CA VAL A 73 11.29 -3.66 17.05
C VAL A 73 11.51 -3.86 18.53
N LYS A 74 10.50 -4.28 19.27
CA LYS A 74 10.60 -4.56 20.73
C LYS A 74 11.64 -5.64 21.06
N ARG A 75 12.12 -6.38 20.07
CA ARG A 75 13.04 -7.52 20.20
C ARG A 75 14.36 -7.30 19.44
N VAL A 76 14.67 -6.05 19.09
CA VAL A 76 15.89 -5.64 18.39
C VAL A 76 16.64 -4.64 19.25
N SER A 77 17.94 -4.80 19.37
CA SER A 77 18.87 -3.90 20.07
C SER A 77 19.92 -3.38 19.08
N GLY A 78 20.57 -2.28 19.43
CA GLY A 78 21.75 -1.79 18.70
C GLY A 78 21.51 -0.58 17.80
N SER A 79 20.31 -0.38 17.24
CA SER A 79 19.99 0.80 16.42
C SER A 79 18.61 1.33 16.71
N SER A 80 18.41 2.61 16.47
CA SER A 80 17.09 3.23 16.51
C SER A 80 16.30 2.83 15.27
N VAL A 81 15.16 2.14 15.47
CA VAL A 81 14.22 1.80 14.39
C VAL A 81 12.96 2.65 14.55
N THR A 82 12.74 3.58 13.64
CA THR A 82 11.53 4.41 13.59
C THR A 82 10.54 3.81 12.60
N ILE A 83 9.35 3.46 13.08
CA ILE A 83 8.27 2.91 12.26
C ILE A 83 7.29 4.02 11.92
N LEU A 84 7.00 4.19 10.64
CA LEU A 84 6.15 5.25 10.12
C LEU A 84 5.01 4.66 9.28
N ASP A 85 3.81 5.13 9.56
CA ASP A 85 2.64 4.93 8.71
C ASP A 85 2.68 5.93 7.55
N SER A 86 2.69 5.46 6.32
CA SER A 86 2.67 6.35 5.16
C SER A 86 1.30 7.00 4.94
N LEU A 87 0.25 6.52 5.58
CA LEU A 87 -1.16 6.87 5.33
C LEU A 87 -1.56 6.73 3.84
N ASN A 88 -0.71 6.07 3.07
CA ASN A 88 -0.85 5.88 1.63
C ASN A 88 -0.60 4.42 1.23
N ILE A 89 -1.08 4.05 0.05
CA ILE A 89 -0.89 2.73 -0.55
C ILE A 89 -0.22 2.85 -1.92
N SER A 90 0.28 1.74 -2.45
CA SER A 90 0.77 1.63 -3.83
C SER A 90 1.79 2.73 -4.18
N VAL A 91 1.56 3.43 -5.28
CA VAL A 91 2.45 4.52 -5.77
C VAL A 91 2.54 5.69 -4.80
N GLY A 92 1.49 5.98 -4.02
CA GLY A 92 1.51 7.03 -3.01
C GLY A 92 2.54 6.74 -1.91
N GLN A 93 2.55 5.52 -1.38
CA GLN A 93 3.60 5.09 -0.46
C GLN A 93 4.98 5.11 -1.13
N GLY A 94 5.07 4.65 -2.39
CA GLY A 94 6.32 4.66 -3.15
C GLY A 94 6.92 6.06 -3.30
N LEU A 95 6.11 7.09 -3.51
CA LEU A 95 6.56 8.48 -3.56
C LEU A 95 7.14 8.95 -2.23
N ILE A 96 6.47 8.64 -1.11
CA ILE A 96 6.93 8.98 0.25
C ILE A 96 8.28 8.30 0.54
N VAL A 97 8.40 7.02 0.24
CA VAL A 97 9.68 6.28 0.41
C VAL A 97 10.79 6.86 -0.46
N THR A 98 10.47 7.22 -1.72
CA THR A 98 11.44 7.83 -2.63
C THR A 98 11.88 9.21 -2.13
N HIS A 99 10.95 10.01 -1.57
CA HIS A 99 11.26 11.29 -0.96
C HIS A 99 12.24 11.11 0.22
N ALA A 100 11.93 10.21 1.15
CA ALA A 100 12.80 9.88 2.26
C ALA A 100 14.21 9.43 1.80
N ALA A 101 14.29 8.56 0.80
CA ALA A 101 15.56 8.08 0.25
C ALA A 101 16.40 9.22 -0.38
N ARG A 102 15.75 10.19 -1.03
CA ARG A 102 16.43 11.39 -1.54
C ARG A 102 16.98 12.26 -0.42
N MET A 103 16.26 12.43 0.69
CA MET A 103 16.73 13.16 1.86
C MET A 103 17.92 12.48 2.52
N VAL A 104 17.89 11.13 2.65
CA VAL A 104 19.05 10.35 3.11
C VAL A 104 20.27 10.61 2.22
N LYS A 105 20.09 10.53 0.89
CA LYS A 105 21.18 10.80 -0.07
C LYS A 105 21.71 12.21 0.01
N ALA A 106 20.88 13.19 0.40
CA ALA A 106 21.26 14.58 0.61
C ALA A 106 21.93 14.83 1.98
N GLY A 107 22.17 13.79 2.78
CA GLY A 107 22.83 13.89 4.09
C GLY A 107 21.98 14.53 5.18
N LYS A 108 20.64 14.52 5.05
CA LYS A 108 19.74 15.05 6.06
C LYS A 108 19.78 14.20 7.34
N SER A 109 19.58 14.86 8.47
CA SER A 109 19.48 14.19 9.77
C SER A 109 18.24 13.30 9.85
N HIS A 110 18.23 12.39 10.82
CA HIS A 110 17.08 11.50 11.05
C HIS A 110 15.78 12.29 11.28
N ASP A 111 15.82 13.33 12.10
CA ASP A 111 14.66 14.13 12.45
C ASP A 111 14.15 14.94 11.24
N GLU A 112 15.05 15.56 10.46
CA GLU A 112 14.68 16.23 9.20
C GLU A 112 13.98 15.27 8.23
N ILE A 113 14.44 14.01 8.15
CA ILE A 113 13.83 13.01 7.26
C ILE A 113 12.44 12.62 7.78
N VAL A 114 12.27 12.43 9.09
CA VAL A 114 10.95 12.14 9.68
C VAL A 114 9.97 13.29 9.44
N GLU A 115 10.39 14.53 9.61
CA GLU A 115 9.59 15.73 9.27
C GLU A 115 9.24 15.78 7.78
N GLY A 116 10.21 15.50 6.91
CA GLY A 116 9.98 15.42 5.46
C GLY A 116 9.00 14.33 5.07
N ILE A 117 9.04 13.18 5.74
CA ILE A 117 8.05 12.10 5.53
C ILE A 117 6.66 12.54 5.99
N ASN A 118 6.55 13.23 7.14
CA ASN A 118 5.28 13.76 7.64
C ASN A 118 4.69 14.76 6.64
N TYR A 119 5.49 15.70 6.16
CA TYR A 119 5.09 16.64 5.11
C TYR A 119 4.65 15.91 3.83
N ALA A 120 5.45 14.94 3.35
CA ALA A 120 5.15 14.21 2.13
C ALA A 120 3.83 13.42 2.23
N ARG A 121 3.55 12.76 3.37
CA ARG A 121 2.31 11.99 3.54
C ARG A 121 1.06 12.87 3.60
N GLU A 122 1.15 14.08 4.13
CA GLU A 122 0.05 15.05 4.16
C GLU A 122 -0.24 15.65 2.78
N ASN A 123 0.80 15.74 1.94
CA ASN A 123 0.73 16.32 0.59
C ASN A 123 0.68 15.28 -0.53
N THR A 124 0.61 13.99 -0.20
CA THR A 124 0.49 12.91 -1.19
C THR A 124 -0.90 12.30 -1.15
N LYS A 125 -1.59 12.29 -2.28
CA LYS A 125 -2.86 11.57 -2.45
C LYS A 125 -2.74 10.53 -3.55
N VAL A 126 -3.18 9.31 -3.27
CA VAL A 126 -3.28 8.23 -4.25
C VAL A 126 -4.72 8.06 -4.69
N PHE A 127 -4.92 7.86 -5.98
CA PHE A 127 -6.23 7.54 -6.57
C PHE A 127 -6.14 6.23 -7.32
N CYS A 128 -7.02 5.30 -7.01
CA CYS A 128 -7.08 3.98 -7.64
C CYS A 128 -8.44 3.81 -8.31
N CYS A 129 -8.48 3.73 -9.63
CA CYS A 129 -9.70 3.40 -10.37
C CYS A 129 -9.83 1.88 -10.48
N ILE A 130 -10.87 1.32 -9.89
CA ILE A 130 -11.05 -0.13 -9.76
C ILE A 130 -12.00 -0.65 -10.84
N LYS A 131 -11.48 -1.52 -11.70
CA LYS A 131 -12.26 -2.17 -12.77
C LYS A 131 -13.20 -3.25 -12.24
N ASP A 132 -12.74 -4.01 -11.24
CA ASP A 132 -13.48 -5.11 -10.60
C ASP A 132 -13.23 -5.10 -9.09
N LEU A 133 -14.30 -4.91 -8.34
CA LEU A 133 -14.26 -4.89 -6.87
C LEU A 133 -14.29 -6.29 -6.23
N SER A 134 -14.52 -7.35 -7.02
CA SER A 134 -14.71 -8.71 -6.50
C SER A 134 -13.55 -9.16 -5.60
N TYR A 135 -12.33 -8.88 -6.01
CA TYR A 135 -11.12 -9.22 -5.25
C TYR A 135 -11.01 -8.41 -3.95
N GLY A 136 -11.36 -7.13 -3.99
CA GLY A 136 -11.35 -6.27 -2.81
C GLY A 136 -12.40 -6.68 -1.77
N VAL A 137 -13.58 -7.10 -2.24
CA VAL A 137 -14.66 -7.62 -1.39
C VAL A 137 -14.28 -8.97 -0.79
N LYS A 138 -13.85 -9.93 -1.61
CA LYS A 138 -13.41 -11.24 -1.14
C LYS A 138 -12.21 -11.17 -0.19
N GLY A 139 -11.35 -10.16 -0.39
CA GLY A 139 -10.23 -9.87 0.50
C GLY A 139 -10.60 -9.10 1.77
N GLY A 140 -11.85 -8.65 1.93
CA GLY A 140 -12.32 -7.90 3.10
C GLY A 140 -11.88 -6.43 3.16
N ARG A 141 -11.32 -5.85 2.08
CA ARG A 141 -10.90 -4.43 2.01
C ARG A 141 -11.98 -3.52 1.46
N VAL A 142 -13.01 -4.06 0.85
CA VAL A 142 -14.14 -3.32 0.28
C VAL A 142 -15.44 -3.95 0.76
N PRO A 143 -16.40 -3.18 1.30
CA PRO A 143 -17.72 -3.70 1.65
C PRO A 143 -18.46 -4.26 0.42
N GLY A 144 -19.14 -5.39 0.58
CA GLY A 144 -19.89 -6.03 -0.53
C GLY A 144 -20.96 -5.13 -1.14
N SER A 145 -21.60 -4.29 -0.34
CA SER A 145 -22.60 -3.31 -0.78
C SER A 145 -22.05 -2.33 -1.84
N VAL A 146 -20.80 -1.94 -1.71
CA VAL A 146 -20.13 -1.04 -2.68
C VAL A 146 -20.00 -1.72 -4.05
N LYS A 147 -19.72 -3.03 -4.07
CA LYS A 147 -19.63 -3.81 -5.31
C LYS A 147 -20.98 -3.91 -6.01
N VAL A 148 -22.05 -4.21 -5.27
CA VAL A 148 -23.41 -4.33 -5.82
C VAL A 148 -23.82 -3.03 -6.50
N ILE A 149 -23.63 -1.90 -5.84
CA ILE A 149 -23.95 -0.56 -6.40
C ILE A 149 -23.10 -0.29 -7.67
N ALA A 150 -21.81 -0.61 -7.64
CA ALA A 150 -20.94 -0.37 -8.79
C ALA A 150 -21.33 -1.23 -10.02
N ASP A 151 -21.74 -2.46 -9.81
CA ASP A 151 -22.16 -3.36 -10.89
C ASP A 151 -23.51 -2.94 -11.48
N ILE A 152 -24.51 -2.57 -10.65
CA ILE A 152 -25.81 -2.07 -11.10
C ILE A 152 -25.66 -0.79 -11.93
N LEU A 153 -24.86 0.16 -11.44
CA LEU A 153 -24.66 1.44 -12.13
C LEU A 153 -23.63 1.39 -13.26
N ARG A 154 -23.02 0.22 -13.50
CA ARG A 154 -21.93 0.04 -14.49
C ARG A 154 -20.81 1.08 -14.36
N ILE A 155 -20.47 1.45 -13.13
CA ILE A 155 -19.42 2.42 -12.82
C ILE A 155 -18.15 1.71 -12.35
N SER A 156 -17.01 2.38 -12.54
CA SER A 156 -15.72 2.00 -11.94
C SER A 156 -15.42 3.01 -10.83
N PRO A 157 -15.45 2.60 -9.55
CA PRO A 157 -15.17 3.50 -8.45
C PRO A 157 -13.71 3.94 -8.44
N ILE A 158 -13.50 5.16 -7.97
CA ILE A 158 -12.19 5.71 -7.67
C ILE A 158 -12.06 5.73 -6.16
N LEU A 159 -11.07 5.01 -5.65
CA LEU A 159 -10.72 4.95 -4.23
C LEU A 159 -9.49 5.84 -3.96
N THR A 160 -9.43 6.36 -2.76
CA THR A 160 -8.30 7.11 -2.21
C THR A 160 -8.05 6.68 -0.76
N THR A 161 -7.05 7.24 -0.12
CA THR A 161 -6.87 7.14 1.33
C THR A 161 -7.31 8.45 1.99
N SER A 162 -8.01 8.33 3.12
CA SER A 162 -8.34 9.47 4.00
C SER A 162 -7.11 9.95 4.77
N SER A 163 -7.23 11.04 5.49
CA SER A 163 -6.16 11.60 6.34
C SER A 163 -5.65 10.63 7.42
N ASN A 164 -6.44 9.62 7.78
CA ASN A 164 -6.04 8.56 8.72
C ASN A 164 -5.73 7.21 8.03
N GLY A 165 -5.46 7.23 6.72
CA GLY A 165 -5.03 6.07 5.94
C GLY A 165 -6.12 5.06 5.59
N LYS A 166 -7.40 5.29 5.94
CA LYS A 166 -8.50 4.39 5.56
C LYS A 166 -8.83 4.50 4.08
N LEU A 167 -9.17 3.38 3.45
CA LEU A 167 -9.69 3.41 2.08
C LEU A 167 -11.09 4.04 2.05
N GLU A 168 -11.27 5.01 1.19
CA GLU A 168 -12.53 5.71 0.99
C GLU A 168 -12.83 5.95 -0.49
N LYS A 169 -14.10 6.21 -0.80
CA LYS A 169 -14.54 6.55 -2.16
C LYS A 169 -14.22 8.01 -2.45
N ALA A 170 -13.37 8.27 -3.44
CA ALA A 170 -13.12 9.61 -3.97
C ALA A 170 -14.14 10.00 -5.05
N GLY A 171 -14.60 9.03 -5.85
CA GLY A 171 -15.54 9.25 -6.94
C GLY A 171 -15.79 8.00 -7.75
N ALA A 172 -16.25 8.19 -9.00
CA ALA A 172 -16.45 7.10 -9.94
C ALA A 172 -16.36 7.60 -11.38
N VAL A 173 -16.08 6.67 -12.30
CA VAL A 173 -16.20 6.91 -13.75
C VAL A 173 -17.12 5.88 -14.38
N LEU A 174 -17.85 6.27 -15.43
CA LEU A 174 -18.79 5.41 -16.12
C LEU A 174 -18.08 4.35 -16.96
N GLY A 175 -18.52 3.09 -16.84
CA GLY A 175 -18.03 1.95 -17.62
C GLY A 175 -16.62 1.50 -17.25
N LYS A 176 -16.18 0.42 -17.90
CA LYS A 176 -14.93 -0.30 -17.60
C LYS A 176 -13.85 -0.14 -18.68
N LYS A 177 -14.10 0.67 -19.74
CA LYS A 177 -13.14 0.91 -20.83
C LYS A 177 -12.42 2.25 -20.64
N ASN A 178 -11.18 2.33 -21.12
CA ASN A 178 -10.34 3.54 -21.10
C ASN A 178 -10.22 4.20 -19.72
N LEU A 179 -10.13 3.39 -18.66
CA LEU A 179 -10.12 3.88 -17.27
C LEU A 179 -8.98 4.87 -17.01
N GLY A 180 -7.78 4.65 -17.58
CA GLY A 180 -6.65 5.56 -17.41
C GLY A 180 -6.96 6.98 -17.90
N LYS A 181 -7.52 7.13 -19.12
CA LYS A 181 -7.91 8.44 -19.66
C LYS A 181 -9.01 9.11 -18.82
N LYS A 182 -10.00 8.32 -18.37
CA LYS A 182 -11.08 8.82 -17.51
C LYS A 182 -10.57 9.25 -16.15
N MET A 183 -9.61 8.52 -15.59
CA MET A 183 -8.98 8.87 -14.32
C MET A 183 -8.18 10.16 -14.41
N VAL A 184 -7.37 10.34 -15.46
CA VAL A 184 -6.64 11.59 -15.70
C VAL A 184 -7.61 12.77 -15.82
N LYS A 185 -8.72 12.61 -16.57
CA LYS A 185 -9.76 13.63 -16.68
C LYS A 185 -10.41 13.93 -15.32
N TYR A 186 -10.72 12.90 -14.54
CA TYR A 186 -11.27 13.06 -13.19
C TYR A 186 -10.33 13.87 -12.29
N MET A 187 -9.03 13.50 -12.28
CA MET A 187 -8.02 14.19 -11.47
C MET A 187 -7.87 15.66 -11.85
N LYS A 188 -7.76 15.96 -13.16
CA LYS A 188 -7.66 17.35 -13.67
C LYS A 188 -8.87 18.21 -13.29
N ASN A 189 -10.07 17.62 -13.22
CA ASN A 189 -11.30 18.36 -12.92
C ASN A 189 -11.55 18.57 -11.41
N LYS A 190 -10.93 17.74 -10.56
CA LYS A 190 -11.21 17.72 -9.11
C LYS A 190 -10.04 18.19 -8.26
N HIS A 191 -8.84 18.15 -8.81
CA HIS A 191 -7.61 18.47 -8.10
C HIS A 191 -6.72 19.33 -8.99
N ASP A 192 -6.11 20.35 -8.40
CA ASP A 192 -5.08 21.10 -9.08
C ASP A 192 -3.81 20.22 -9.18
N VAL A 193 -3.61 19.63 -10.35
CA VAL A 193 -2.46 18.76 -10.65
C VAL A 193 -1.33 19.54 -11.34
N SER A 194 -1.39 20.86 -11.35
CA SER A 194 -0.40 21.74 -11.96
C SER A 194 0.73 22.14 -11.00
N LYS A 195 0.61 21.75 -9.73
CA LYS A 195 1.59 22.06 -8.67
C LYS A 195 2.48 20.88 -8.34
#